data_0969a1c3ecb54311f6321c09062c38fa
#
_entry.id   0969a1c3ecb54311f6321c09062c38fa
#
_cell.length_a   1.000
_cell.length_b   1.000
_cell.length_c   1.000
_cell.angle_alpha   90.00
_cell.angle_beta   90.00
_cell.angle_gamma   90.00
#
_symmetry.space_group_name_H-M   'P 1'
#
loop_
_entity.id
_entity.type
_entity.pdbx_description
1 polymer ?
#
loop_
_entity_poly.entity_id
_entity_poly.type
_entity_poly.pdbx_seq_one_letter_code
_entity_poly.pdbx_strand_id
1 'polypeptide(L)'
;LFEIAGIENDIHSIIGDIRDLESLKKAFDVAQPEIVLHLAAQPIVRDSYKNPVYTYETNVMGTVNICECVRHSKTVKSFLNVTTDKVYLNKEWAWGYRENEELDGYDPYSNSKSCSELVTHSYINSFFNDLGISVSTARAGNVIGGGDFANDRIIPDCIRAAVKHEDIVVRNPFSTRPYQ
;
A
#
# COMPACT_ATOMS: atom_id res chain seq x y z
N LEU A 1 -3.27 18.33 4.99
CA LEU A 1 -4.35 17.75 5.81
C LEU A 1 -3.85 17.43 7.22
N PHE A 2 -2.68 16.83 7.38
CA PHE A 2 -2.08 16.44 8.65
C PHE A 2 -2.01 17.63 9.65
N GLU A 3 -1.42 18.74 9.24
CA GLU A 3 -1.33 19.97 10.02
C GLU A 3 -2.71 20.62 10.24
N ILE A 4 -3.53 20.73 9.16
CA ILE A 4 -4.86 21.38 9.23
C ILE A 4 -5.80 20.64 10.18
N ALA A 5 -5.70 19.32 10.24
CA ALA A 5 -6.50 18.48 11.13
C ALA A 5 -5.89 18.34 12.54
N GLY A 6 -4.69 18.88 12.77
CA GLY A 6 -4.00 18.81 14.06
C GLY A 6 -3.60 17.39 14.50
N ILE A 7 -3.48 16.47 13.54
CA ILE A 7 -3.22 15.04 13.82
C ILE A 7 -1.92 14.84 14.59
N GLU A 8 -0.95 15.73 14.42
CA GLU A 8 0.33 15.72 15.13
C GLU A 8 0.20 15.76 16.67
N ASN A 9 -0.94 16.29 17.16
CA ASN A 9 -1.19 16.36 18.60
C ASN A 9 -1.71 15.03 19.17
N ASP A 10 -2.19 14.12 18.31
CA ASP A 10 -2.83 12.87 18.69
C ASP A 10 -1.94 11.64 18.45
N ILE A 11 -0.82 11.80 17.74
CA ILE A 11 0.08 10.70 17.40
C ILE A 11 1.54 11.03 17.67
N HIS A 12 2.33 9.99 17.89
CA HIS A 12 3.79 10.09 17.88
C HIS A 12 4.30 9.84 16.47
N SER A 13 4.71 10.90 15.76
CA SER A 13 5.15 10.83 14.36
C SER A 13 6.66 10.65 14.25
N ILE A 14 7.10 9.61 13.53
CA ILE A 14 8.50 9.38 13.19
C ILE A 14 8.62 9.39 11.67
N ILE A 15 9.47 10.29 11.13
CA ILE A 15 9.72 10.35 9.69
C ILE A 15 10.87 9.41 9.36
N GLY A 16 10.63 8.51 8.39
CA GLY A 16 11.63 7.53 7.94
C GLY A 16 11.29 6.96 6.57
N ASP A 17 12.20 6.17 6.02
CA ASP A 17 12.01 5.43 4.77
C ASP A 17 11.84 3.95 5.06
N ILE A 18 10.78 3.34 4.53
CA ILE A 18 10.48 1.91 4.74
C ILE A 18 11.57 0.98 4.18
N ARG A 19 12.41 1.49 3.28
CA ARG A 19 13.56 0.76 2.73
C ARG A 19 14.74 0.69 3.70
N ASP A 20 14.76 1.56 4.72
CA ASP A 20 15.79 1.57 5.75
C ASP A 20 15.35 0.71 6.95
N LEU A 21 15.79 -0.56 6.91
CA LEU A 21 15.49 -1.54 7.96
C LEU A 21 15.96 -1.09 9.35
N GLU A 22 17.11 -0.44 9.45
CA GLU A 22 17.66 -0.04 10.75
C GLU A 22 16.87 1.13 11.37
N SER A 23 16.40 2.06 10.55
CA SER A 23 15.47 3.12 10.99
C SER A 23 14.12 2.54 11.42
N LEU A 24 13.60 1.56 10.69
CA LEU A 24 12.36 0.87 11.09
C LEU A 24 12.51 0.12 12.42
N LYS A 25 13.60 -0.60 12.64
CA LYS A 25 13.88 -1.28 13.92
C LYS A 25 13.86 -0.29 15.09
N LYS A 26 14.53 0.86 14.94
CA LYS A 26 14.53 1.91 15.95
C LYS A 26 13.11 2.44 16.24
N ALA A 27 12.29 2.63 15.18
CA ALA A 27 10.89 3.04 15.33
C ALA A 27 10.07 1.99 16.11
N PHE A 28 10.26 0.70 15.82
CA PHE A 28 9.61 -0.39 16.55
C PHE A 28 10.07 -0.45 18.02
N ASP A 29 11.36 -0.24 18.28
CA ASP A 29 11.91 -0.22 19.64
C ASP A 29 11.31 0.92 20.47
N VAL A 30 11.04 2.07 19.86
CA VAL A 30 10.40 3.21 20.55
C VAL A 30 8.90 2.97 20.72
N ALA A 31 8.20 2.54 19.65
CA ALA A 31 6.74 2.44 19.65
C ALA A 31 6.21 1.21 20.40
N GLN A 32 6.98 0.10 20.44
CA GLN A 32 6.55 -1.19 21.01
C GLN A 32 5.11 -1.57 20.56
N PRO A 33 4.82 -1.62 19.25
CA PRO A 33 3.45 -1.74 18.78
C PRO A 33 2.86 -3.12 19.05
N GLU A 34 1.57 -3.18 19.41
CA GLU A 34 0.80 -4.43 19.46
C GLU A 34 0.11 -4.74 18.12
N ILE A 35 -0.22 -3.69 17.35
CA ILE A 35 -0.86 -3.79 16.04
C ILE A 35 -0.03 -2.99 15.04
N VAL A 36 0.23 -3.60 13.88
CA VAL A 36 0.96 -2.94 12.78
C VAL A 36 0.07 -2.88 11.55
N LEU A 37 -0.09 -1.66 11.01
CA LEU A 37 -0.80 -1.41 9.75
C LEU A 37 0.22 -0.92 8.71
N HIS A 38 0.50 -1.75 7.70
CA HIS A 38 1.43 -1.41 6.63
C HIS A 38 0.68 -0.78 5.45
N LEU A 39 0.70 0.57 5.39
CA LEU A 39 0.10 1.35 4.31
C LEU A 39 1.15 2.05 3.43
N ALA A 40 2.43 1.99 3.81
CA ALA A 40 3.49 2.64 3.06
C ALA A 40 3.70 1.96 1.69
N ALA A 41 3.70 2.75 0.63
CA ALA A 41 3.93 2.28 -0.73
C ALA A 41 4.31 3.43 -1.67
N GLN A 42 4.91 3.09 -2.82
CA GLN A 42 4.85 3.91 -4.01
C GLN A 42 3.56 3.53 -4.76
N PRO A 43 2.48 4.36 -4.73
CA PRO A 43 1.15 3.94 -5.16
C PRO A 43 0.78 4.36 -6.59
N ILE A 44 1.65 5.08 -7.31
CA ILE A 44 1.33 5.69 -8.60
C ILE A 44 1.78 4.79 -9.75
N VAL A 45 0.81 4.24 -10.49
CA VAL A 45 1.08 3.33 -11.63
C VAL A 45 2.00 3.97 -12.66
N ARG A 46 1.76 5.24 -13.06
CA ARG A 46 2.60 5.91 -14.06
C ARG A 46 4.04 6.12 -13.60
N ASP A 47 4.24 6.38 -12.32
CA ASP A 47 5.58 6.55 -11.77
C ASP A 47 6.32 5.21 -11.66
N SER A 48 5.60 4.10 -11.51
CA SER A 48 6.19 2.76 -11.54
C SER A 48 6.81 2.41 -12.89
N TYR A 49 6.26 2.91 -14.00
CA TYR A 49 6.87 2.76 -15.32
C TYR A 49 8.13 3.62 -15.50
N LYS A 50 8.16 4.81 -14.88
CA LYS A 50 9.34 5.70 -14.95
C LYS A 50 10.47 5.20 -14.06
N ASN A 51 10.15 4.65 -12.89
CA ASN A 51 11.11 4.20 -11.91
C ASN A 51 10.71 2.87 -11.27
N PRO A 52 10.82 1.75 -12.02
CA PRO A 52 10.42 0.44 -11.52
C PRO A 52 11.28 -0.04 -10.35
N VAL A 53 12.59 0.24 -10.35
CA VAL A 53 13.50 -0.15 -9.26
C VAL A 53 13.01 0.43 -7.93
N TYR A 54 12.79 1.73 -7.87
CA TYR A 54 12.24 2.39 -6.67
C TYR A 54 10.90 1.79 -6.23
N THR A 55 10.04 1.44 -7.20
CA THR A 55 8.73 0.84 -6.91
C THR A 55 8.89 -0.52 -6.24
N TYR A 56 9.76 -1.39 -6.75
CA TYR A 56 10.00 -2.70 -6.13
C TYR A 56 10.75 -2.59 -4.81
N GLU A 57 11.74 -1.72 -4.71
CA GLU A 57 12.44 -1.47 -3.44
C GLU A 57 11.46 -1.02 -2.35
N THR A 58 10.56 -0.10 -2.68
CA THR A 58 9.59 0.42 -1.71
C THR A 58 8.51 -0.61 -1.39
N ASN A 59 7.88 -1.21 -2.40
CA ASN A 59 6.68 -2.02 -2.20
C ASN A 59 7.00 -3.46 -1.81
N VAL A 60 8.09 -4.04 -2.31
CA VAL A 60 8.48 -5.42 -2.01
C VAL A 60 9.49 -5.45 -0.87
N MET A 61 10.63 -4.78 -1.03
CA MET A 61 11.65 -4.78 0.02
C MET A 61 11.18 -4.05 1.27
N GLY A 62 10.40 -2.97 1.13
CA GLY A 62 9.74 -2.31 2.26
C GLY A 62 8.81 -3.27 3.01
N THR A 63 8.04 -4.12 2.30
CA THR A 63 7.22 -5.17 2.96
C THR A 63 8.10 -6.20 3.68
N VAL A 64 9.21 -6.63 3.07
CA VAL A 64 10.18 -7.53 3.74
C VAL A 64 10.70 -6.88 5.03
N ASN A 65 11.09 -5.62 4.99
CA ASN A 65 11.63 -4.90 6.15
C ASN A 65 10.61 -4.78 7.29
N ILE A 66 9.33 -4.49 6.97
CA ILE A 66 8.26 -4.49 7.98
C ILE A 66 8.05 -5.89 8.55
N CYS A 67 7.99 -6.91 7.71
CA CYS A 67 7.87 -8.30 8.16
C CYS A 67 9.02 -8.72 9.10
N GLU A 68 10.25 -8.27 8.81
CA GLU A 68 11.40 -8.50 9.71
C GLU A 68 11.22 -7.79 11.05
N CYS A 69 10.75 -6.53 11.06
CA CYS A 69 10.47 -5.83 12.31
C CYS A 69 9.37 -6.53 13.13
N VAL A 70 8.29 -6.94 12.46
CA VAL A 70 7.19 -7.69 13.10
C VAL A 70 7.69 -9.01 13.69
N ARG A 71 8.47 -9.78 12.92
CA ARG A 71 9.01 -11.08 13.34
C ARG A 71 9.90 -11.00 14.57
N HIS A 72 10.65 -9.92 14.72
CA HIS A 72 11.57 -9.71 15.84
C HIS A 72 10.96 -8.94 17.00
N SER A 73 9.76 -8.38 16.84
CA SER A 73 9.05 -7.70 17.91
C SER A 73 8.53 -8.69 18.95
N LYS A 74 8.57 -8.27 20.21
CA LYS A 74 8.00 -9.04 21.34
C LYS A 74 6.58 -8.60 21.69
N THR A 75 6.10 -7.52 21.11
CA THR A 75 4.82 -6.89 21.44
C THR A 75 3.76 -7.04 20.37
N VAL A 76 4.15 -7.23 19.11
CA VAL A 76 3.20 -7.35 17.99
C VAL A 76 2.35 -8.60 18.10
N LYS A 77 1.04 -8.41 18.07
CA LYS A 77 0.01 -9.44 18.08
C LYS A 77 -0.71 -9.56 16.75
N SER A 78 -0.79 -8.45 16.00
CA SER A 78 -1.50 -8.41 14.72
C SER A 78 -0.77 -7.53 13.71
N PHE A 79 -0.77 -8.00 12.44
CA PHE A 79 -0.18 -7.29 11.31
C PHE A 79 -1.14 -7.30 10.12
N LEU A 80 -1.44 -6.12 9.57
CA LEU A 80 -2.23 -5.94 8.35
C LEU A 80 -1.38 -5.31 7.26
N ASN A 81 -1.21 -6.02 6.14
CA ASN A 81 -0.61 -5.47 4.92
C ASN A 81 -1.71 -4.99 3.96
N VAL A 82 -1.75 -3.70 3.68
CA VAL A 82 -2.72 -3.10 2.76
C VAL A 82 -2.15 -3.13 1.33
N THR A 83 -2.86 -3.85 0.47
CA THR A 83 -2.49 -4.02 -0.94
C THR A 83 -3.52 -3.37 -1.86
N THR A 84 -3.83 -3.94 -3.00
CA THR A 84 -4.72 -3.35 -4.01
C THR A 84 -5.54 -4.43 -4.73
N ASP A 85 -6.67 -4.04 -5.31
CA ASP A 85 -7.47 -4.85 -6.23
C ASP A 85 -6.71 -5.26 -7.50
N LYS A 86 -5.60 -4.58 -7.82
CA LYS A 86 -4.79 -4.80 -9.03
C LYS A 86 -3.76 -5.92 -8.91
N VAL A 87 -3.75 -6.64 -7.80
CA VAL A 87 -2.82 -7.77 -7.56
C VAL A 87 -3.15 -9.01 -8.41
N TYR A 88 -4.39 -9.12 -8.88
CA TYR A 88 -4.86 -10.29 -9.62
C TYR A 88 -4.34 -10.35 -11.06
N LEU A 89 -4.16 -11.56 -11.58
CA LEU A 89 -4.12 -11.79 -13.03
C LEU A 89 -5.46 -11.36 -13.64
N ASN A 90 -5.44 -10.29 -14.43
CA ASN A 90 -6.67 -9.79 -15.05
C ASN A 90 -7.12 -10.69 -16.21
N LYS A 91 -8.20 -11.42 -16.01
CA LYS A 91 -8.78 -12.37 -16.98
C LYS A 91 -9.87 -11.74 -17.86
N GLU A 92 -10.15 -10.44 -17.70
CA GLU A 92 -11.18 -9.71 -18.48
C GLU A 92 -12.56 -10.39 -18.52
N TRP A 93 -12.92 -11.08 -17.42
CA TRP A 93 -14.20 -11.78 -17.32
C TRP A 93 -15.26 -10.97 -16.56
N ALA A 94 -16.54 -11.42 -16.64
CA ALA A 94 -17.66 -10.71 -16.02
C ALA A 94 -17.81 -10.97 -14.49
N TRP A 95 -17.02 -11.86 -13.92
CA TRP A 95 -17.13 -12.28 -12.53
C TRP A 95 -16.20 -11.46 -11.64
N GLY A 96 -16.62 -11.26 -10.40
CA GLY A 96 -15.72 -10.70 -9.37
C GLY A 96 -14.59 -11.67 -9.02
N TYR A 97 -13.41 -11.13 -8.70
CA TYR A 97 -12.28 -11.93 -8.21
C TYR A 97 -12.49 -12.33 -6.76
N ARG A 98 -11.99 -13.53 -6.42
CA ARG A 98 -11.96 -14.05 -5.06
C ARG A 98 -10.54 -13.93 -4.49
N GLU A 99 -10.42 -14.00 -3.17
CA GLU A 99 -9.14 -13.81 -2.48
C GLU A 99 -8.09 -14.86 -2.86
N ASN A 100 -8.52 -16.06 -3.29
CA ASN A 100 -7.65 -17.18 -3.69
C ASN A 100 -7.36 -17.22 -5.20
N GLU A 101 -7.78 -16.20 -5.98
CA GLU A 101 -7.44 -16.13 -7.39
C GLU A 101 -5.97 -15.76 -7.60
N GLU A 102 -5.47 -16.08 -8.79
CA GLU A 102 -4.07 -15.95 -9.19
C GLU A 102 -3.58 -14.51 -9.09
N LEU A 103 -2.40 -14.34 -8.48
CA LEU A 103 -1.74 -13.05 -8.31
C LEU A 103 -0.69 -12.84 -9.41
N ASP A 104 -0.99 -11.94 -10.35
CA ASP A 104 -0.07 -11.53 -11.41
C ASP A 104 -0.45 -10.12 -11.93
N GLY A 105 -0.22 -9.11 -11.11
CA GLY A 105 -0.45 -7.73 -11.48
C GLY A 105 0.37 -7.34 -12.72
N TYR A 106 -0.26 -6.68 -13.69
CA TYR A 106 0.30 -6.47 -15.03
C TYR A 106 1.43 -5.42 -15.10
N ASP A 107 1.26 -4.29 -14.44
CA ASP A 107 2.25 -3.20 -14.44
C ASP A 107 3.20 -3.30 -13.24
N PRO A 108 4.35 -2.55 -13.24
CA PRO A 108 5.31 -2.66 -12.14
C PRO A 108 4.74 -2.34 -10.77
N TYR A 109 3.77 -1.42 -10.65
CA TYR A 109 3.08 -1.15 -9.38
C TYR A 109 2.23 -2.35 -8.97
N SER A 110 1.33 -2.80 -9.86
CA SER A 110 0.41 -3.91 -9.60
C SER A 110 1.17 -5.19 -9.27
N ASN A 111 2.22 -5.50 -10.04
CA ASN A 111 3.08 -6.65 -9.80
C ASN A 111 3.84 -6.53 -8.48
N SER A 112 4.36 -5.36 -8.14
CA SER A 112 5.03 -5.16 -6.83
C SER A 112 4.09 -5.41 -5.65
N LYS A 113 2.80 -5.09 -5.79
CA LYS A 113 1.78 -5.39 -4.78
C LYS A 113 1.41 -6.87 -4.74
N SER A 114 1.38 -7.56 -5.89
CA SER A 114 1.28 -9.05 -5.93
C SER A 114 2.45 -9.69 -5.19
N CYS A 115 3.68 -9.23 -5.46
CA CYS A 115 4.87 -9.69 -4.74
C CYS A 115 4.81 -9.40 -3.24
N SER A 116 4.30 -8.23 -2.82
CA SER A 116 4.09 -7.89 -1.41
C SER A 116 3.14 -8.88 -0.71
N GLU A 117 2.08 -9.33 -1.38
CA GLU A 117 1.20 -10.40 -0.85
C GLU A 117 1.91 -11.74 -0.74
N LEU A 118 2.67 -12.13 -1.76
CA LEU A 118 3.44 -13.39 -1.75
C LEU A 118 4.51 -13.39 -0.65
N VAL A 119 5.19 -12.25 -0.43
CA VAL A 119 6.11 -12.06 0.71
C VAL A 119 5.37 -12.26 2.02
N THR A 120 4.24 -11.56 2.21
CA THR A 120 3.45 -11.67 3.45
C THR A 120 3.01 -13.10 3.70
N HIS A 121 2.50 -13.80 2.67
CA HIS A 121 2.09 -15.19 2.77
C HIS A 121 3.27 -16.12 3.12
N SER A 122 4.44 -15.89 2.54
CA SER A 122 5.66 -16.63 2.89
C SER A 122 6.03 -16.44 4.37
N TYR A 123 5.96 -15.21 4.88
CA TYR A 123 6.25 -14.91 6.29
C TYR A 123 5.21 -15.51 7.25
N ILE A 124 3.92 -15.54 6.86
CA ILE A 124 2.87 -16.21 7.64
C ILE A 124 3.25 -17.68 7.84
N ASN A 125 3.56 -18.37 6.74
CA ASN A 125 3.81 -19.81 6.77
C ASN A 125 5.14 -20.18 7.43
N SER A 126 6.16 -19.30 7.30
CA SER A 126 7.52 -19.61 7.76
C SER A 126 7.81 -19.15 9.18
N PHE A 127 7.09 -18.15 9.68
CA PHE A 127 7.44 -17.49 10.94
C PHE A 127 6.24 -17.11 11.81
N PHE A 128 5.24 -16.39 11.25
CA PHE A 128 4.23 -15.73 12.06
C PHE A 128 3.26 -16.70 12.72
N ASN A 129 2.94 -17.84 12.07
CA ASN A 129 2.12 -18.87 12.67
C ASN A 129 2.76 -19.44 13.96
N ASP A 130 4.03 -19.72 13.93
CA ASP A 130 4.76 -20.25 15.11
C ASP A 130 4.92 -19.19 16.21
N LEU A 131 4.96 -17.91 15.85
CA LEU A 131 5.02 -16.79 16.77
C LEU A 131 3.63 -16.38 17.33
N GLY A 132 2.55 -16.96 16.83
CA GLY A 132 1.19 -16.65 17.25
C GLY A 132 0.74 -15.24 16.83
N ILE A 133 1.33 -14.67 15.77
CA ILE A 133 0.98 -13.34 15.24
C ILE A 133 -0.14 -13.49 14.22
N SER A 134 -1.27 -12.79 14.44
CA SER A 134 -2.38 -12.77 13.48
C SER A 134 -2.06 -11.85 12.31
N VAL A 135 -2.05 -12.37 11.08
CA VAL A 135 -1.67 -11.60 9.89
C VAL A 135 -2.75 -11.69 8.82
N SER A 136 -3.02 -10.57 8.16
CA SER A 136 -3.93 -10.48 7.02
C SER A 136 -3.39 -9.55 5.95
N THR A 137 -3.83 -9.76 4.70
CA THR A 137 -3.73 -8.76 3.62
C THR A 137 -5.12 -8.18 3.35
N ALA A 138 -5.17 -6.90 2.99
CA ALA A 138 -6.42 -6.23 2.60
C ALA A 138 -6.25 -5.60 1.22
N ARG A 139 -7.11 -5.98 0.27
CA ARG A 139 -7.10 -5.49 -1.11
C ARG A 139 -8.17 -4.43 -1.28
N ALA A 140 -7.75 -3.18 -1.39
CA ALA A 140 -8.66 -2.06 -1.62
C ALA A 140 -8.74 -1.71 -3.11
N GLY A 141 -9.92 -1.27 -3.57
CA GLY A 141 -10.11 -0.60 -4.86
C GLY A 141 -9.56 0.83 -4.84
N ASN A 142 -10.11 1.70 -5.68
CA ASN A 142 -9.77 3.12 -5.61
C ASN A 142 -10.44 3.75 -4.39
N VAL A 143 -9.65 4.46 -3.59
CA VAL A 143 -10.15 5.15 -2.40
C VAL A 143 -10.24 6.65 -2.69
N ILE A 144 -11.35 7.28 -2.30
CA ILE A 144 -11.55 8.73 -2.36
C ILE A 144 -11.49 9.27 -0.94
N GLY A 145 -10.64 10.26 -0.72
CA GLY A 145 -10.50 10.90 0.58
C GLY A 145 -10.03 12.34 0.48
N GLY A 146 -10.30 13.13 1.52
CA GLY A 146 -9.76 14.47 1.64
C GLY A 146 -8.23 14.45 1.73
N GLY A 147 -7.57 15.49 1.16
CA GLY A 147 -6.11 15.64 1.22
C GLY A 147 -5.33 14.78 0.22
N ASP A 148 -5.99 14.16 -0.76
CA ASP A 148 -5.30 13.52 -1.87
C ASP A 148 -4.90 14.56 -2.92
N PHE A 149 -3.59 14.81 -3.03
CA PHE A 149 -2.99 15.74 -4.01
C PHE A 149 -2.19 15.00 -5.08
N ALA A 150 -2.29 13.68 -5.17
CA ALA A 150 -1.52 12.89 -6.13
C ALA A 150 -1.87 13.26 -7.58
N ASN A 151 -0.84 13.22 -8.43
CA ASN A 151 -1.04 13.40 -9.87
C ASN A 151 -1.60 12.12 -10.50
N ASP A 152 -2.20 12.28 -11.68
CA ASP A 152 -2.72 11.16 -12.48
C ASP A 152 -3.88 10.38 -11.81
N ARG A 153 -4.55 10.99 -10.85
CA ARG A 153 -5.78 10.49 -10.23
C ARG A 153 -6.96 11.36 -10.63
N ILE A 154 -8.07 10.73 -11.02
CA ILE A 154 -9.21 11.42 -11.62
C ILE A 154 -9.79 12.51 -10.71
N ILE A 155 -10.04 12.25 -9.44
CA ILE A 155 -10.64 13.24 -8.54
C ILE A 155 -9.71 14.44 -8.27
N PRO A 156 -8.44 14.26 -7.86
CA PRO A 156 -7.49 15.35 -7.75
C PRO A 156 -7.29 16.14 -9.06
N ASP A 157 -7.25 15.45 -10.23
CA ASP A 157 -7.10 16.10 -11.53
C ASP A 157 -8.32 16.96 -11.87
N CYS A 158 -9.54 16.46 -11.63
CA CYS A 158 -10.78 17.22 -11.81
C CYS A 158 -10.80 18.48 -10.93
N ILE A 159 -10.42 18.38 -9.65
CA ILE A 159 -10.39 19.53 -8.74
C ILE A 159 -9.35 20.55 -9.20
N ARG A 160 -8.15 20.11 -9.60
CA ARG A 160 -7.12 21.01 -10.13
C ARG A 160 -7.57 21.75 -11.37
N ALA A 161 -8.22 21.08 -12.32
CA ALA A 161 -8.76 21.69 -13.52
C ALA A 161 -9.87 22.71 -13.17
N ALA A 162 -10.81 22.33 -12.31
CA ALA A 162 -11.89 23.21 -11.86
C ALA A 162 -11.38 24.50 -11.18
N VAL A 163 -10.39 24.38 -10.29
CA VAL A 163 -9.76 25.54 -9.60
C VAL A 163 -9.08 26.47 -10.59
N LYS A 164 -8.48 25.93 -11.66
CA LYS A 164 -7.81 26.71 -12.70
C LYS A 164 -8.75 27.20 -13.80
N HIS A 165 -10.02 26.83 -13.79
CA HIS A 165 -10.99 27.05 -14.86
C HIS A 165 -10.54 26.46 -16.21
N GLU A 166 -9.87 25.29 -16.16
CA GLU A 166 -9.42 24.51 -17.32
C GLU A 166 -10.37 23.33 -17.59
N ASP A 167 -10.33 22.82 -18.82
CA ASP A 167 -11.12 21.65 -19.19
C ASP A 167 -10.64 20.39 -18.46
N ILE A 168 -11.60 19.57 -18.00
CA ILE A 168 -11.30 18.28 -17.39
C ILE A 168 -10.99 17.25 -18.47
N VAL A 169 -9.74 16.78 -18.54
CA VAL A 169 -9.30 15.78 -19.52
C VAL A 169 -9.48 14.37 -18.98
N VAL A 170 -10.44 13.64 -19.51
CA VAL A 170 -10.68 12.22 -19.20
C VAL A 170 -9.97 11.34 -20.22
N ARG A 171 -8.91 10.64 -19.78
CA ARG A 171 -8.05 9.86 -20.70
C ARG A 171 -8.67 8.55 -21.18
N ASN A 172 -9.51 7.93 -20.36
CA ASN A 172 -10.20 6.69 -20.68
C ASN A 172 -11.65 6.72 -20.17
N PRO A 173 -12.57 7.36 -20.92
CA PRO A 173 -13.93 7.61 -20.46
C PRO A 173 -14.80 6.35 -20.32
N PHE A 174 -14.40 5.25 -20.96
CA PHE A 174 -15.14 3.99 -20.91
C PHE A 174 -14.61 2.99 -19.87
N SER A 175 -13.56 3.35 -19.14
CA SER A 175 -13.01 2.49 -18.11
C SER A 175 -13.88 2.51 -16.85
N THR A 176 -14.30 1.35 -16.39
CA THR A 176 -14.96 1.19 -15.08
C THR A 176 -13.93 0.97 -13.98
N ARG A 177 -14.20 1.51 -12.80
CA ARG A 177 -13.32 1.37 -11.62
C ARG A 177 -14.18 1.24 -10.36
N PRO A 178 -13.84 0.33 -9.44
CA PRO A 178 -14.43 0.32 -8.12
C PRO A 178 -13.90 1.51 -7.29
N TYR A 179 -14.78 2.15 -6.54
CA TYR A 179 -14.47 3.24 -5.62
C TYR A 179 -15.02 2.95 -4.23
N GLN A 180 -14.26 3.36 -3.23
CA GLN A 180 -14.63 3.27 -1.81
C GLN A 180 -14.50 4.64 -1.15
#